data_931dca9ca01580e61488d4869c760877
#
_entry.id   931dca9ca01580e61488d4869c760877
#
_cell.length_a   1.000
_cell.length_b   1.000
_cell.length_c   1.000
_cell.angle_alpha   90.00
_cell.angle_beta   90.00
_cell.angle_gamma   90.00
#
_symmetry.space_group_name_H-M   'P 1'
#
loop_
_entity.id
_entity.type
_entity.pdbx_description
1 polymer ?
#
loop_
_entity_poly.entity_id
_entity_poly.type
_entity_poly.pdbx_seq_one_letter_code
_entity_poly.pdbx_strand_id
1 'polypeptide(L)'
;MRVNQFSAGFNQGDAISNLMIYYKNKFANQKIACEIYSQNIGYNTGKICKKYNTYNYKKDDVIIYHHSIHSKVLDFIKSIDKNSKKILLYHNVTPSEYIEPYDLTLSYYLKKGREELKEIKDNFSINLAVSKFNKKELDSLGISNVDVIPISLDLSNYSKQIIKKNDCFTILFVGRIAPNKKQCDLIKICSILNNYKFPFKLILAGKTAPELGTYKQELDNLIKYFNLNDKIQFLEFIDQNKLSEMYSSADLFLCMSEHEGFCVPLVEAMYYNIPIIAYNSSAIAETLGSGGFLVNEKRFDYISELIYKLYKSLELSDKMKKSSEKRFVEINSTDSFQKLLSLIN
;
A
#
# COMPACT_ATOMS: atom_id res chain seq x y z
N MET A 1 28.31 -10.04 -8.76
CA MET A 1 26.88 -9.66 -8.91
C MET A 1 26.57 -8.51 -7.96
N ARG A 2 25.95 -7.43 -8.44
CA ARG A 2 25.32 -6.37 -7.64
C ARG A 2 23.85 -6.30 -8.03
N VAL A 3 22.98 -5.99 -7.08
CA VAL A 3 21.57 -5.74 -7.35
C VAL A 3 21.31 -4.24 -7.25
N ASN A 4 20.63 -3.70 -8.25
CA ASN A 4 20.33 -2.27 -8.31
C ASN A 4 18.81 -2.10 -8.50
N GLN A 5 18.18 -1.42 -7.56
CA GLN A 5 16.72 -1.21 -7.54
C GLN A 5 16.39 0.18 -8.08
N PHE A 6 15.38 0.27 -8.93
CA PHE A 6 14.95 1.51 -9.57
C PHE A 6 13.47 1.77 -9.38
N SER A 7 13.09 3.03 -9.14
CA SER A 7 11.70 3.47 -9.00
C SER A 7 11.47 4.88 -9.53
N ALA A 8 10.23 5.23 -9.82
CA ALA A 8 9.85 6.59 -10.18
C ALA A 8 10.05 7.58 -9.02
N GLY A 9 9.72 7.16 -7.80
CA GLY A 9 9.83 7.95 -6.59
C GLY A 9 10.36 7.14 -5.40
N PHE A 10 11.08 7.82 -4.49
CA PHE A 10 11.58 7.25 -3.24
C PHE A 10 11.32 8.23 -2.10
N ASN A 11 10.38 7.89 -1.22
CA ASN A 11 9.93 8.73 -0.11
C ASN A 11 9.83 7.94 1.19
N GLN A 12 10.12 8.59 2.30
CA GLN A 12 9.95 7.99 3.61
C GLN A 12 8.47 7.65 3.87
N GLY A 13 8.19 6.43 4.35
CA GLY A 13 6.85 5.95 4.69
C GLY A 13 6.02 5.48 3.49
N ASP A 14 6.57 5.52 2.26
CA ASP A 14 5.94 4.91 1.10
C ASP A 14 6.21 3.40 1.04
N ALA A 15 5.17 2.61 0.71
CA ALA A 15 5.24 1.15 0.74
C ALA A 15 6.31 0.57 -0.20
N ILE A 16 6.47 1.15 -1.41
CA ILE A 16 7.49 0.71 -2.38
C ILE A 16 8.88 1.05 -1.86
N SER A 17 9.06 2.27 -1.34
CA SER A 17 10.34 2.71 -0.77
C SER A 17 10.76 1.85 0.43
N ASN A 18 9.81 1.50 1.30
CA ASN A 18 10.05 0.60 2.43
C ASN A 18 10.44 -0.81 1.96
N LEU A 19 9.78 -1.34 0.91
CA LEU A 19 10.15 -2.62 0.31
C LEU A 19 11.56 -2.59 -0.30
N MET A 20 11.93 -1.49 -0.98
CA MET A 20 13.28 -1.33 -1.53
C MET A 20 14.36 -1.33 -0.43
N ILE A 21 14.09 -0.67 0.69
CA ILE A 21 14.98 -0.69 1.88
C ILE A 21 15.05 -2.10 2.45
N TYR A 22 13.91 -2.77 2.62
CA TYR A 22 13.85 -4.15 3.10
C TYR A 22 14.70 -5.09 2.23
N TYR A 23 14.57 -5.02 0.90
CA TYR A 23 15.39 -5.83 0.00
C TYR A 23 16.87 -5.45 0.07
N LYS A 24 17.21 -4.15 0.14
CA LYS A 24 18.60 -3.71 0.33
C LYS A 24 19.23 -4.34 1.58
N ASN A 25 18.53 -4.32 2.70
CA ASN A 25 18.99 -4.92 3.95
C ASN A 25 19.12 -6.46 3.85
N LYS A 26 18.14 -7.12 3.22
CA LYS A 26 18.17 -8.57 3.00
C LYS A 26 19.33 -9.00 2.09
N PHE A 27 19.58 -8.27 0.99
CA PHE A 27 20.74 -8.51 0.14
C PHE A 27 22.07 -8.30 0.88
N ALA A 28 22.17 -7.26 1.70
CA ALA A 28 23.37 -7.03 2.53
C ALA A 28 23.65 -8.21 3.49
N ASN A 29 22.62 -8.80 4.08
CA ASN A 29 22.75 -9.99 4.92
C ASN A 29 23.26 -11.22 4.14
N GLN A 30 23.03 -11.26 2.81
CA GLN A 30 23.59 -12.27 1.90
C GLN A 30 24.95 -11.87 1.30
N LYS A 31 25.57 -10.79 1.77
CA LYS A 31 26.80 -10.21 1.22
C LYS A 31 26.69 -9.79 -0.24
N ILE A 32 25.51 -9.46 -0.70
CA ILE A 32 25.23 -8.96 -2.04
C ILE A 32 25.09 -7.43 -1.96
N ALA A 33 25.91 -6.71 -2.71
CA ALA A 33 25.80 -5.26 -2.78
C ALA A 33 24.48 -4.85 -3.45
N CYS A 34 23.70 -3.96 -2.81
CA CYS A 34 22.44 -3.48 -3.32
C CYS A 34 22.33 -1.96 -3.18
N GLU A 35 22.04 -1.28 -4.29
CA GLU A 35 21.85 0.16 -4.33
C GLU A 35 20.45 0.52 -4.81
N ILE A 36 19.96 1.68 -4.37
CA ILE A 36 18.63 2.20 -4.71
C ILE A 36 18.79 3.47 -5.55
N TYR A 37 18.04 3.54 -6.65
CA TYR A 37 18.03 4.66 -7.59
C TYR A 37 16.59 5.11 -7.87
N SER A 38 16.37 6.42 -7.96
CA SER A 38 15.05 6.97 -8.26
C SER A 38 15.12 8.26 -9.08
N GLN A 39 14.03 8.59 -9.79
CA GLN A 39 13.88 9.88 -10.45
C GLN A 39 13.58 10.98 -9.41
N ASN A 40 12.60 10.75 -8.54
CA ASN A 40 12.18 11.70 -7.52
C ASN A 40 12.62 11.18 -6.14
N ILE A 41 13.45 11.96 -5.45
CA ILE A 41 14.00 11.60 -4.15
C ILE A 41 13.43 12.56 -3.12
N GLY A 42 12.72 12.03 -2.15
CA GLY A 42 12.11 12.81 -1.07
C GLY A 42 13.14 13.45 -0.14
N TYR A 43 12.70 14.43 0.61
CA TYR A 43 13.52 15.11 1.60
C TYR A 43 14.11 14.13 2.61
N ASN A 44 15.38 14.31 2.98
CA ASN A 44 16.15 13.46 3.92
C ASN A 44 16.40 11.99 3.49
N THR A 45 16.08 11.59 2.27
CA THR A 45 16.32 10.20 1.80
C THR A 45 17.56 10.04 0.89
N GLY A 46 18.24 11.14 0.58
CA GLY A 46 19.40 11.16 -0.35
C GLY A 46 20.62 10.35 0.11
N LYS A 47 20.74 10.00 1.40
CA LYS A 47 21.77 9.09 1.90
C LYS A 47 21.52 7.62 1.53
N ILE A 48 20.26 7.24 1.26
CA ILE A 48 19.82 5.86 0.98
C ILE A 48 19.61 5.65 -0.52
N CYS A 49 19.11 6.66 -1.22
CA CYS A 49 18.72 6.62 -2.62
C CYS A 49 19.51 7.60 -3.45
N LYS A 50 19.93 7.19 -4.64
CA LYS A 50 20.71 7.99 -5.61
C LYS A 50 19.82 8.38 -6.79
N LYS A 51 20.18 9.43 -7.52
CA LYS A 51 19.51 9.77 -8.79
C LYS A 51 19.76 8.67 -9.82
N TYR A 52 18.69 8.23 -10.53
CA TYR A 52 18.77 7.12 -11.49
C TYR A 52 19.81 7.31 -12.59
N ASN A 53 20.00 8.54 -13.06
CA ASN A 53 20.97 8.89 -14.11
C ASN A 53 22.42 8.93 -13.65
N THR A 54 22.69 8.72 -12.36
CA THR A 54 24.06 8.55 -11.82
C THR A 54 24.52 7.08 -11.81
N TYR A 55 23.62 6.16 -12.19
CA TYR A 55 23.97 4.75 -12.26
C TYR A 55 24.95 4.46 -13.39
N ASN A 56 25.99 3.71 -13.05
CA ASN A 56 26.96 3.22 -14.01
C ASN A 56 26.87 1.69 -14.07
N TYR A 57 26.34 1.19 -15.19
CA TYR A 57 26.15 -0.23 -15.43
C TYR A 57 27.49 -0.98 -15.43
N LYS A 58 27.50 -2.13 -14.78
CA LYS A 58 28.60 -3.11 -14.87
C LYS A 58 28.05 -4.44 -15.34
N LYS A 59 28.87 -5.16 -16.12
CA LYS A 59 28.56 -6.52 -16.50
C LYS A 59 28.22 -7.34 -15.24
N ASP A 60 27.22 -8.18 -15.29
CA ASP A 60 26.69 -9.00 -14.18
C ASP A 60 25.89 -8.24 -13.11
N ASP A 61 25.56 -6.96 -13.34
CA ASP A 61 24.57 -6.26 -12.52
C ASP A 61 23.15 -6.78 -12.79
N VAL A 62 22.38 -6.93 -11.72
CA VAL A 62 20.94 -7.22 -11.77
C VAL A 62 20.18 -5.94 -11.54
N ILE A 63 19.19 -5.66 -12.38
CA ILE A 63 18.35 -4.47 -12.32
C ILE A 63 16.94 -4.90 -11.91
N ILE A 64 16.42 -4.35 -10.83
CA ILE A 64 15.01 -4.52 -10.41
C ILE A 64 14.30 -3.19 -10.61
N TYR A 65 13.30 -3.16 -11.48
CA TYR A 65 12.48 -1.99 -11.74
C TYR A 65 11.13 -2.10 -11.04
N HIS A 66 10.90 -1.23 -10.08
CA HIS A 66 9.64 -1.09 -9.35
C HIS A 66 8.69 -0.19 -10.14
N HIS A 67 7.81 -0.77 -10.93
CA HIS A 67 6.88 -0.03 -11.76
C HIS A 67 5.57 0.27 -11.02
N SER A 68 5.21 1.56 -10.91
CA SER A 68 3.98 2.02 -10.25
C SER A 68 3.38 3.29 -10.86
N ILE A 69 4.12 3.99 -11.74
CA ILE A 69 3.72 5.20 -12.45
C ILE A 69 4.75 5.48 -13.55
N HIS A 70 4.36 6.24 -14.57
CA HIS A 70 5.30 6.73 -15.59
C HIS A 70 6.47 7.51 -15.00
N SER A 71 7.66 7.26 -15.55
CA SER A 71 8.87 8.04 -15.25
C SER A 71 9.94 7.82 -16.33
N LYS A 72 10.89 8.75 -16.41
CA LYS A 72 12.08 8.62 -17.29
C LYS A 72 12.98 7.42 -16.92
N VAL A 73 12.75 6.79 -15.77
CA VAL A 73 13.51 5.63 -15.31
C VAL A 73 13.35 4.44 -16.24
N LEU A 74 12.14 4.23 -16.79
CA LEU A 74 11.90 3.13 -17.72
C LEU A 74 12.71 3.27 -19.00
N ASP A 75 12.72 4.48 -19.60
CA ASP A 75 13.51 4.74 -20.82
C ASP A 75 15.02 4.57 -20.56
N PHE A 76 15.48 5.01 -19.38
CA PHE A 76 16.84 4.80 -18.96
C PHE A 76 17.18 3.31 -18.84
N ILE A 77 16.32 2.49 -18.23
CA ILE A 77 16.53 1.04 -18.11
C ILE A 77 16.50 0.36 -19.48
N LYS A 78 15.65 0.79 -20.41
CA LYS A 78 15.63 0.31 -21.78
C LYS A 78 16.95 0.59 -22.52
N SER A 79 17.64 1.70 -22.22
CA SER A 79 18.92 2.06 -22.82
C SER A 79 20.12 1.26 -22.30
N ILE A 80 19.98 0.56 -21.17
CA ILE A 80 21.04 -0.32 -20.64
C ILE A 80 21.15 -1.57 -21.52
N ASP A 81 22.35 -2.15 -21.59
CA ASP A 81 22.66 -3.35 -22.35
C ASP A 81 21.51 -4.39 -22.30
N LYS A 82 21.10 -4.87 -23.47
CA LYS A 82 20.02 -5.86 -23.62
C LYS A 82 20.32 -7.18 -22.92
N ASN A 83 21.59 -7.54 -22.78
CA ASN A 83 22.04 -8.76 -22.11
C ASN A 83 22.03 -8.65 -20.57
N SER A 84 21.76 -7.47 -20.00
CA SER A 84 21.67 -7.31 -18.56
C SER A 84 20.44 -8.02 -18.01
N LYS A 85 20.55 -8.65 -16.84
CA LYS A 85 19.42 -9.27 -16.14
C LYS A 85 18.50 -8.19 -15.59
N LYS A 86 17.36 -7.99 -16.23
CA LYS A 86 16.35 -7.00 -15.87
C LYS A 86 15.11 -7.68 -15.33
N ILE A 87 14.64 -7.23 -14.18
CA ILE A 87 13.49 -7.77 -13.46
C ILE A 87 12.45 -6.66 -13.34
N LEU A 88 11.25 -6.89 -13.85
CA LEU A 88 10.09 -6.06 -13.58
C LEU A 88 9.47 -6.51 -12.25
N LEU A 89 9.24 -5.58 -11.32
CA LEU A 89 8.38 -5.77 -10.18
C LEU A 89 7.21 -4.78 -10.25
N TYR A 90 6.04 -5.28 -10.62
CA TYR A 90 4.85 -4.51 -10.85
C TYR A 90 4.03 -4.32 -9.57
N HIS A 91 3.89 -3.05 -9.15
CA HIS A 91 3.16 -2.66 -7.92
C HIS A 91 1.72 -2.21 -8.17
N ASN A 92 1.28 -2.23 -9.39
CA ASN A 92 0.08 -1.63 -9.93
C ASN A 92 0.21 -0.12 -10.21
N VAL A 93 -0.53 0.34 -11.20
CA VAL A 93 -0.71 1.77 -11.50
C VAL A 93 -2.17 2.12 -11.27
N THR A 94 -2.45 3.06 -10.38
CA THR A 94 -3.81 3.54 -10.10
C THR A 94 -4.48 4.00 -11.41
N PRO A 95 -5.71 3.59 -11.72
CA PRO A 95 -6.45 4.11 -12.87
C PRO A 95 -6.55 5.63 -12.83
N SER A 96 -6.25 6.27 -13.97
CA SER A 96 -6.15 7.73 -14.08
C SER A 96 -7.46 8.45 -13.75
N GLU A 97 -8.59 7.78 -13.98
CA GLU A 97 -9.95 8.28 -13.80
C GLU A 97 -10.26 8.70 -12.36
N TYR A 98 -9.60 8.09 -11.38
CA TYR A 98 -9.72 8.51 -9.98
C TYR A 98 -9.10 9.87 -9.72
N ILE A 99 -8.06 10.23 -10.47
CA ILE A 99 -7.23 11.42 -10.23
C ILE A 99 -7.60 12.57 -11.18
N GLU A 100 -8.11 12.25 -12.37
CA GLU A 100 -8.43 13.22 -13.41
C GLU A 100 -9.27 14.43 -12.93
N PRO A 101 -10.30 14.25 -12.04
CA PRO A 101 -11.07 15.38 -11.53
C PRO A 101 -10.27 16.36 -10.66
N TYR A 102 -9.08 15.97 -10.18
CA TYR A 102 -8.30 16.70 -9.20
C TYR A 102 -6.97 17.22 -9.76
N ASP A 103 -6.29 16.43 -10.58
CA ASP A 103 -5.01 16.81 -11.19
C ASP A 103 -4.78 16.10 -12.52
N LEU A 104 -4.79 16.88 -13.60
CA LEU A 104 -4.62 16.38 -14.97
C LEU A 104 -3.18 15.90 -15.23
N THR A 105 -2.18 16.50 -14.60
CA THR A 105 -0.78 16.13 -14.78
C THR A 105 -0.51 14.77 -14.18
N LEU A 106 -0.94 14.56 -12.93
CA LEU A 106 -0.81 13.26 -12.26
C LEU A 106 -1.63 12.18 -12.97
N SER A 107 -2.86 12.50 -13.40
CA SER A 107 -3.71 11.64 -14.21
C SER A 107 -3.00 11.20 -15.50
N TYR A 108 -2.38 12.14 -16.23
CA TYR A 108 -1.59 11.85 -17.42
C TYR A 108 -0.42 10.87 -17.11
N TYR A 109 0.33 11.07 -16.02
CA TYR A 109 1.42 10.17 -15.66
C TYR A 109 0.92 8.77 -15.28
N LEU A 110 -0.23 8.65 -14.63
CA LEU A 110 -0.85 7.37 -14.33
C LEU A 110 -1.29 6.65 -15.60
N LYS A 111 -2.00 7.36 -16.50
CA LYS A 111 -2.43 6.81 -17.80
C LYS A 111 -1.23 6.31 -18.61
N LYS A 112 -0.21 7.16 -18.76
CA LYS A 112 1.00 6.80 -19.48
C LYS A 112 1.73 5.61 -18.83
N GLY A 113 1.80 5.53 -17.49
CA GLY A 113 2.38 4.39 -16.79
C GLY A 113 1.67 3.06 -17.06
N ARG A 114 0.35 3.08 -17.29
CA ARG A 114 -0.40 1.88 -17.73
C ARG A 114 -0.16 1.55 -19.21
N GLU A 115 -0.05 2.56 -20.06
CA GLU A 115 0.26 2.37 -21.48
C GLU A 115 1.65 1.77 -21.70
N GLU A 116 2.64 2.19 -20.90
CA GLU A 116 4.01 1.65 -20.90
C GLU A 116 4.10 0.14 -20.63
N LEU A 117 3.13 -0.43 -19.90
CA LEU A 117 3.09 -1.88 -19.67
C LEU A 117 3.03 -2.67 -20.98
N LYS A 118 2.39 -2.13 -22.03
CA LYS A 118 2.35 -2.76 -23.36
C LYS A 118 3.72 -2.79 -24.03
N GLU A 119 4.58 -1.83 -23.72
CA GLU A 119 5.91 -1.67 -24.29
C GLU A 119 7.00 -2.43 -23.52
N ILE A 120 6.68 -2.84 -22.28
CA ILE A 120 7.65 -3.48 -21.37
C ILE A 120 7.93 -4.95 -21.77
N LYS A 121 7.03 -5.60 -22.49
CA LYS A 121 6.98 -7.05 -22.74
C LYS A 121 8.33 -7.70 -23.04
N ASP A 122 9.17 -7.08 -23.86
CA ASP A 122 10.43 -7.66 -24.34
C ASP A 122 11.68 -7.05 -23.66
N ASN A 123 11.48 -6.24 -22.64
CA ASN A 123 12.58 -5.49 -21.99
C ASN A 123 13.07 -6.12 -20.68
N PHE A 124 12.31 -7.08 -20.14
CA PHE A 124 12.61 -7.71 -18.86
C PHE A 124 12.68 -9.23 -19.02
N SER A 125 13.73 -9.82 -18.46
CA SER A 125 13.92 -11.29 -18.48
C SER A 125 13.08 -12.01 -17.44
N ILE A 126 12.65 -11.31 -16.40
CA ILE A 126 11.81 -11.82 -15.30
C ILE A 126 10.71 -10.80 -15.01
N ASN A 127 9.46 -11.29 -14.96
CA ASN A 127 8.30 -10.47 -14.67
C ASN A 127 7.67 -10.89 -13.35
N LEU A 128 7.56 -9.94 -12.42
CA LEU A 128 7.03 -10.17 -11.09
C LEU A 128 5.87 -9.21 -10.81
N ALA A 129 4.88 -9.71 -10.08
CA ALA A 129 3.74 -8.91 -9.61
C ALA A 129 3.55 -9.09 -8.10
N VAL A 130 3.12 -8.05 -7.40
CA VAL A 130 2.94 -8.11 -5.93
C VAL A 130 1.65 -8.81 -5.51
N SER A 131 0.76 -9.14 -6.45
CA SER A 131 -0.50 -9.87 -6.20
C SER A 131 -0.96 -10.63 -7.45
N LYS A 132 -1.87 -11.59 -7.27
CA LYS A 132 -2.53 -12.27 -8.41
C LYS A 132 -3.39 -11.30 -9.22
N PHE A 133 -3.96 -10.27 -8.58
CA PHE A 133 -4.67 -9.20 -9.27
C PHE A 133 -3.75 -8.50 -10.29
N ASN A 134 -2.57 -8.08 -9.86
CA ASN A 134 -1.58 -7.45 -10.72
C ASN A 134 -1.04 -8.40 -11.80
N LYS A 135 -0.83 -9.67 -11.44
CA LYS A 135 -0.46 -10.70 -12.42
C LYS A 135 -1.50 -10.82 -13.53
N LYS A 136 -2.79 -10.91 -13.20
CA LYS A 136 -3.87 -10.97 -14.20
C LYS A 136 -3.88 -9.76 -15.13
N GLU A 137 -3.55 -8.58 -14.65
CA GLU A 137 -3.42 -7.38 -15.48
C GLU A 137 -2.26 -7.53 -16.48
N LEU A 138 -1.07 -7.96 -16.02
CA LEU A 138 0.08 -8.21 -16.89
C LEU A 138 -0.20 -9.33 -17.91
N ASP A 139 -0.82 -10.43 -17.48
CA ASP A 139 -1.22 -11.53 -18.36
C ASP A 139 -2.18 -11.04 -19.47
N SER A 140 -3.14 -10.17 -19.13
CA SER A 140 -4.09 -9.59 -20.10
C SER A 140 -3.44 -8.68 -21.15
N LEU A 141 -2.28 -8.12 -20.83
CA LEU A 141 -1.46 -7.32 -21.73
C LEU A 141 -0.46 -8.16 -22.55
N GLY A 142 -0.50 -9.49 -22.40
CA GLY A 142 0.37 -10.43 -23.10
C GLY A 142 1.78 -10.51 -22.52
N ILE A 143 2.01 -10.04 -21.29
CA ILE A 143 3.25 -10.27 -20.55
C ILE A 143 3.14 -11.63 -19.88
N SER A 144 3.86 -12.62 -20.40
CA SER A 144 3.81 -14.00 -19.93
C SER A 144 4.83 -14.27 -18.82
N ASN A 145 4.71 -15.46 -18.19
CA ASN A 145 5.64 -15.95 -17.17
C ASN A 145 5.79 -14.97 -15.99
N VAL A 146 4.65 -14.44 -15.53
CA VAL A 146 4.63 -13.55 -14.37
C VAL A 146 4.54 -14.34 -13.08
N ASP A 147 5.53 -14.22 -12.22
CA ASP A 147 5.50 -14.75 -10.85
C ASP A 147 4.90 -13.76 -9.86
N VAL A 148 4.18 -14.30 -8.86
CA VAL A 148 3.66 -13.46 -7.77
C VAL A 148 4.62 -13.48 -6.60
N ILE A 149 5.05 -12.28 -6.18
CA ILE A 149 5.87 -12.04 -4.99
C ILE A 149 5.14 -11.03 -4.09
N PRO A 150 4.41 -11.47 -3.05
CA PRO A 150 3.73 -10.58 -2.13
C PRO A 150 4.70 -9.63 -1.41
N ILE A 151 4.22 -8.46 -1.02
CA ILE A 151 5.03 -7.51 -0.26
C ILE A 151 5.24 -8.06 1.16
N SER A 152 6.51 -8.18 1.55
CA SER A 152 6.89 -8.55 2.94
C SER A 152 7.03 -7.30 3.80
N LEU A 153 6.58 -7.40 5.06
CA LEU A 153 6.81 -6.36 6.06
C LEU A 153 8.16 -6.56 6.75
N ASP A 154 8.88 -5.47 6.96
CA ASP A 154 10.02 -5.47 7.88
C ASP A 154 9.53 -5.29 9.32
N LEU A 155 9.25 -6.42 9.98
CA LEU A 155 8.67 -6.42 11.32
C LEU A 155 9.58 -5.81 12.40
N SER A 156 10.87 -5.63 12.11
CA SER A 156 11.81 -4.98 13.05
C SER A 156 11.46 -3.52 13.33
N ASN A 157 10.69 -2.90 12.42
CA ASN A 157 10.25 -1.53 12.55
C ASN A 157 8.89 -1.37 13.28
N TYR A 158 8.26 -2.49 13.66
CA TYR A 158 6.93 -2.48 14.29
C TYR A 158 7.01 -2.89 15.75
N SER A 159 6.37 -2.13 16.64
CA SER A 159 6.30 -2.44 18.06
C SER A 159 4.84 -2.51 18.54
N LYS A 160 4.41 -3.65 19.06
CA LYS A 160 3.10 -3.74 19.72
C LYS A 160 3.20 -3.05 21.07
N GLN A 161 2.40 -2.02 21.27
CA GLN A 161 2.37 -1.26 22.52
C GLN A 161 1.16 -1.70 23.36
N ILE A 162 1.37 -1.79 24.67
CA ILE A 162 0.25 -1.98 25.60
C ILE A 162 -0.34 -0.60 25.86
N ILE A 163 -1.43 -0.29 25.17
CA ILE A 163 -2.13 0.99 25.31
C ILE A 163 -3.37 0.78 26.16
N LYS A 164 -3.55 1.61 27.18
CA LYS A 164 -4.80 1.63 27.94
C LYS A 164 -5.93 2.02 26.98
N LYS A 165 -6.90 1.11 26.81
CA LYS A 165 -8.06 1.38 25.98
C LYS A 165 -8.84 2.57 26.55
N ASN A 166 -9.18 3.49 25.68
CA ASN A 166 -10.10 4.57 25.97
C ASN A 166 -11.55 4.06 25.85
N ASP A 167 -12.49 4.73 26.49
CA ASP A 167 -13.93 4.43 26.36
C ASP A 167 -14.48 4.73 24.94
N CYS A 168 -13.64 5.25 24.04
CA CYS A 168 -13.99 5.63 22.68
C CYS A 168 -13.52 4.57 21.68
N PHE A 169 -14.45 3.98 20.92
CA PHE A 169 -14.16 3.01 19.87
C PHE A 169 -13.39 3.65 18.70
N THR A 170 -12.17 3.21 18.48
CA THR A 170 -11.27 3.81 17.50
C THR A 170 -11.31 3.04 16.18
N ILE A 171 -11.80 3.68 15.13
CA ILE A 171 -11.74 3.22 13.75
C ILE A 171 -10.51 3.82 13.09
N LEU A 172 -9.66 2.98 12.50
CA LEU A 172 -8.42 3.39 11.85
C LEU A 172 -8.46 3.10 10.37
N PHE A 173 -8.00 4.06 9.58
CA PHE A 173 -7.58 3.89 8.19
C PHE A 173 -6.14 4.39 8.05
N VAL A 174 -5.29 3.62 7.38
CA VAL A 174 -3.92 4.02 7.04
C VAL A 174 -3.72 3.95 5.54
N GLY A 175 -3.20 5.03 4.96
CA GLY A 175 -2.92 5.13 3.54
C GLY A 175 -2.94 6.58 3.05
N ARG A 176 -2.38 6.84 1.89
CA ARG A 176 -2.42 8.18 1.28
C ARG A 176 -3.86 8.70 1.20
N ILE A 177 -4.05 9.99 1.43
CA ILE A 177 -5.34 10.62 1.20
C ILE A 177 -5.48 10.82 -0.31
N ALA A 178 -6.29 9.97 -0.94
CA ALA A 178 -6.42 9.90 -2.40
C ALA A 178 -7.79 9.34 -2.81
N PRO A 179 -8.35 9.76 -3.96
CA PRO A 179 -9.71 9.42 -4.39
C PRO A 179 -9.99 7.92 -4.51
N ASN A 180 -9.01 7.12 -4.97
CA ASN A 180 -9.14 5.67 -5.05
C ASN A 180 -9.20 4.97 -3.68
N LYS A 181 -8.81 5.65 -2.60
CA LYS A 181 -8.87 5.14 -1.22
C LYS A 181 -10.22 5.38 -0.54
N LYS A 182 -11.07 6.21 -1.16
CA LYS A 182 -12.46 6.45 -0.75
C LYS A 182 -12.64 6.84 0.73
N GLN A 183 -11.81 7.75 1.23
CA GLN A 183 -12.00 8.32 2.56
C GLN A 183 -13.39 8.99 2.70
N CYS A 184 -13.96 9.49 1.60
CA CYS A 184 -15.34 9.99 1.58
C CYS A 184 -16.37 8.94 2.02
N ASP A 185 -16.18 7.65 1.68
CA ASP A 185 -17.06 6.57 2.10
C ASP A 185 -16.95 6.30 3.61
N LEU A 186 -15.73 6.39 4.16
CA LEU A 186 -15.50 6.28 5.61
C LEU A 186 -16.24 7.38 6.38
N ILE A 187 -16.20 8.62 5.86
CA ILE A 187 -16.93 9.76 6.45
C ILE A 187 -18.45 9.53 6.39
N LYS A 188 -18.97 9.04 5.25
CA LYS A 188 -20.41 8.71 5.11
C LYS A 188 -20.82 7.59 6.07
N ILE A 189 -20.01 6.55 6.25
CA ILE A 189 -20.25 5.51 7.25
C ILE A 189 -20.31 6.12 8.65
N CYS A 190 -19.36 7.01 8.99
CA CYS A 190 -19.35 7.70 10.28
C CYS A 190 -20.58 8.58 10.50
N SER A 191 -21.14 9.20 9.45
CA SER A 191 -22.38 9.98 9.58
C SER A 191 -23.59 9.12 10.00
N ILE A 192 -23.65 7.89 9.50
CA ILE A 192 -24.68 6.92 9.91
C ILE A 192 -24.40 6.41 11.33
N LEU A 193 -23.14 6.07 11.65
CA LEU A 193 -22.73 5.64 12.99
C LEU A 193 -23.07 6.67 14.08
N ASN A 194 -23.06 7.95 13.74
CA ASN A 194 -23.42 9.02 14.66
C ASN A 194 -24.87 8.88 15.22
N ASN A 195 -25.78 8.23 14.47
CA ASN A 195 -27.14 7.97 14.90
C ASN A 195 -27.26 6.85 15.96
N TYR A 196 -26.24 5.98 16.07
CA TYR A 196 -26.24 4.89 17.05
C TYR A 196 -25.85 5.33 18.48
N LYS A 197 -25.46 6.60 18.65
CA LYS A 197 -25.16 7.24 19.95
C LYS A 197 -24.14 6.47 20.81
N PHE A 198 -23.07 5.91 20.19
CA PHE A 198 -21.96 5.32 20.92
C PHE A 198 -20.69 6.16 20.71
N PRO A 199 -19.73 6.12 21.67
CA PRO A 199 -18.49 6.89 21.55
C PRO A 199 -17.57 6.26 20.51
N PHE A 200 -17.36 6.92 19.38
CA PHE A 200 -16.40 6.50 18.36
C PHE A 200 -15.58 7.68 17.82
N LYS A 201 -14.43 7.36 17.26
CA LYS A 201 -13.62 8.26 16.44
C LYS A 201 -13.07 7.53 15.22
N LEU A 202 -12.90 8.26 14.12
CA LEU A 202 -12.20 7.80 12.92
C LEU A 202 -10.87 8.53 12.81
N ILE A 203 -9.78 7.77 12.68
CA ILE A 203 -8.44 8.30 12.41
C ILE A 203 -8.09 7.95 10.95
N LEU A 204 -7.82 8.99 10.16
CA LEU A 204 -7.37 8.92 8.78
C LEU A 204 -5.87 9.26 8.76
N ALA A 205 -5.03 8.23 8.72
CA ALA A 205 -3.59 8.36 8.85
C ALA A 205 -2.90 8.24 7.48
N GLY A 206 -2.26 9.32 7.03
CA GLY A 206 -1.51 9.32 5.79
C GLY A 206 -1.40 10.69 5.14
N LYS A 207 -0.40 10.84 4.27
CA LYS A 207 -0.12 12.11 3.60
C LYS A 207 -1.14 12.41 2.49
N THR A 208 -1.48 13.69 2.37
CA THR A 208 -2.12 14.25 1.19
C THR A 208 -1.01 14.77 0.26
N ALA A 209 -0.98 14.28 -0.99
CA ALA A 209 -0.10 14.87 -1.99
C ALA A 209 -0.59 16.29 -2.32
N PRO A 210 0.31 17.27 -2.58
CA PRO A 210 -0.10 18.64 -2.91
C PRO A 210 -1.10 18.71 -4.08
N GLU A 211 -0.95 17.83 -5.06
CA GLU A 211 -1.82 17.69 -6.23
C GLU A 211 -3.26 17.27 -5.88
N LEU A 212 -3.47 16.71 -4.69
CA LEU A 212 -4.77 16.23 -4.21
C LEU A 212 -5.38 17.14 -3.11
N GLY A 213 -4.92 18.38 -3.00
CA GLY A 213 -5.44 19.36 -2.05
C GLY A 213 -6.95 19.60 -2.18
N THR A 214 -7.46 19.65 -3.41
CA THR A 214 -8.91 19.79 -3.70
C THR A 214 -9.70 18.60 -3.15
N TYR A 215 -9.22 17.36 -3.35
CA TYR A 215 -9.85 16.19 -2.76
C TYR A 215 -9.87 16.25 -1.22
N LYS A 216 -8.77 16.68 -0.60
CA LYS A 216 -8.72 16.88 0.86
C LYS A 216 -9.75 17.92 1.31
N GLN A 217 -9.90 19.01 0.58
CA GLN A 217 -10.89 20.04 0.88
C GLN A 217 -12.33 19.51 0.77
N GLU A 218 -12.61 18.66 -0.22
CA GLU A 218 -13.91 17.97 -0.32
C GLU A 218 -14.20 17.11 0.92
N LEU A 219 -13.18 16.37 1.41
CA LEU A 219 -13.34 15.58 2.64
C LEU A 219 -13.60 16.47 3.86
N ASP A 220 -12.90 17.61 3.99
CA ASP A 220 -13.12 18.56 5.08
C ASP A 220 -14.53 19.17 5.03
N ASN A 221 -15.02 19.48 3.83
CA ASN A 221 -16.38 19.98 3.64
C ASN A 221 -17.42 18.92 4.01
N LEU A 222 -17.17 17.64 3.66
CA LEU A 222 -18.06 16.54 4.00
C LEU A 222 -18.13 16.32 5.52
N ILE A 223 -17.00 16.41 6.22
CA ILE A 223 -16.93 16.34 7.69
C ILE A 223 -17.77 17.45 8.34
N LYS A 224 -17.63 18.68 7.86
CA LYS A 224 -18.42 19.83 8.32
C LYS A 224 -19.90 19.63 8.05
N TYR A 225 -20.26 19.19 6.84
CA TYR A 225 -21.64 18.96 6.44
C TYR A 225 -22.34 17.94 7.35
N PHE A 226 -21.64 16.87 7.75
CA PHE A 226 -22.18 15.85 8.66
C PHE A 226 -21.97 16.15 10.16
N ASN A 227 -21.40 17.31 10.52
CA ASN A 227 -21.09 17.69 11.91
C ASN A 227 -20.23 16.65 12.63
N LEU A 228 -19.13 16.19 11.98
CA LEU A 228 -18.24 15.14 12.49
C LEU A 228 -16.86 15.68 12.89
N ASN A 229 -16.68 17.00 13.08
CA ASN A 229 -15.38 17.63 13.34
C ASN A 229 -14.68 17.12 14.62
N ASP A 230 -15.47 16.74 15.62
CA ASP A 230 -15.01 16.17 16.91
C ASP A 230 -14.74 14.65 16.84
N LYS A 231 -15.15 13.99 15.77
CA LYS A 231 -15.09 12.53 15.61
C LYS A 231 -14.11 12.04 14.56
N ILE A 232 -13.68 12.89 13.62
CA ILE A 232 -12.80 12.52 12.53
C ILE A 232 -11.52 13.34 12.59
N GLN A 233 -10.39 12.64 12.60
CA GLN A 233 -9.06 13.26 12.66
C GLN A 233 -8.19 12.81 11.48
N PHE A 234 -7.57 13.77 10.78
CA PHE A 234 -6.48 13.51 9.83
C PHE A 234 -5.14 13.59 10.54
N LEU A 235 -4.27 12.64 10.24
CA LEU A 235 -2.90 12.60 10.74
C LEU A 235 -1.94 12.39 9.58
N GLU A 236 -1.29 13.47 9.13
CA GLU A 236 -0.51 13.48 7.88
C GLU A 236 0.95 13.10 8.07
N PHE A 237 1.56 13.51 9.16
CA PHE A 237 2.97 13.26 9.44
C PHE A 237 3.12 12.34 10.64
N ILE A 238 3.30 11.05 10.35
CA ILE A 238 3.39 10.02 11.36
C ILE A 238 4.72 9.29 11.18
N ASP A 239 5.53 9.27 12.23
CA ASP A 239 6.67 8.38 12.29
C ASP A 239 6.23 6.94 12.59
N GLN A 240 7.16 6.00 12.51
CA GLN A 240 6.87 4.58 12.71
C GLN A 240 6.38 4.27 14.12
N ASN A 241 6.85 5.01 15.14
CA ASN A 241 6.43 4.80 16.53
C ASN A 241 4.98 5.24 16.72
N LYS A 242 4.62 6.42 16.17
CA LYS A 242 3.24 6.91 16.23
C LYS A 242 2.29 6.04 15.41
N LEU A 243 2.74 5.51 14.28
CA LEU A 243 1.98 4.54 13.49
C LEU A 243 1.72 3.25 14.29
N SER A 244 2.74 2.72 14.97
CA SER A 244 2.62 1.56 15.85
C SER A 244 1.65 1.81 17.03
N GLU A 245 1.68 3.00 17.62
CA GLU A 245 0.72 3.41 18.66
C GLU A 245 -0.71 3.41 18.13
N MET A 246 -0.94 3.95 16.94
CA MET A 246 -2.27 4.00 16.33
C MET A 246 -2.83 2.61 16.04
N TYR A 247 -2.04 1.75 15.43
CA TYR A 247 -2.47 0.37 15.22
C TYR A 247 -2.72 -0.34 16.56
N SER A 248 -1.87 -0.14 17.56
CA SER A 248 -2.04 -0.76 18.89
C SER A 248 -3.29 -0.28 19.62
N SER A 249 -3.76 0.95 19.35
CA SER A 249 -4.94 1.55 19.99
C SER A 249 -6.24 1.36 19.22
N ALA A 250 -6.19 0.89 17.97
CA ALA A 250 -7.36 0.73 17.13
C ALA A 250 -8.24 -0.46 17.54
N ASP A 251 -9.55 -0.27 17.46
CA ASP A 251 -10.54 -1.33 17.69
C ASP A 251 -11.04 -1.94 16.37
N LEU A 252 -10.92 -1.20 15.26
CA LEU A 252 -11.30 -1.61 13.92
C LEU A 252 -10.38 -0.96 12.88
N PHE A 253 -9.90 -1.73 11.92
CA PHE A 253 -9.35 -1.21 10.67
C PHE A 253 -10.41 -1.24 9.59
N LEU A 254 -10.76 -0.07 9.01
CA LEU A 254 -11.82 0.06 8.02
C LEU A 254 -11.22 0.51 6.68
N CYS A 255 -11.38 -0.30 5.62
CA CYS A 255 -10.83 -0.03 4.29
C CYS A 255 -11.93 -0.09 3.21
N MET A 256 -12.28 1.06 2.63
CA MET A 256 -13.27 1.16 1.54
C MET A 256 -12.59 1.47 0.19
N SER A 257 -11.28 1.24 0.06
CA SER A 257 -10.50 1.47 -1.16
C SER A 257 -11.12 0.75 -2.36
N GLU A 258 -11.15 1.42 -3.50
CA GLU A 258 -11.62 0.84 -4.77
C GLU A 258 -10.47 0.32 -5.63
N HIS A 259 -9.24 0.73 -5.33
CA HIS A 259 -8.09 0.27 -6.07
C HIS A 259 -6.84 0.14 -5.20
N GLU A 260 -6.29 -1.07 -5.16
CA GLU A 260 -5.07 -1.46 -4.44
C GLU A 260 -4.27 -2.48 -5.25
N GLY A 261 -2.95 -2.34 -5.26
CA GLY A 261 -2.06 -3.34 -5.84
C GLY A 261 -1.77 -4.53 -4.90
N PHE A 262 -1.80 -4.26 -3.57
CA PHE A 262 -1.62 -5.27 -2.51
C PHE A 262 -2.34 -4.87 -1.22
N CYS A 263 -2.27 -3.61 -0.83
CA CYS A 263 -2.81 -3.06 0.41
C CYS A 263 -2.02 -3.47 1.67
N VAL A 264 -0.78 -3.00 1.77
CA VAL A 264 0.10 -3.21 2.93
C VAL A 264 -0.59 -2.93 4.28
N PRO A 265 -1.40 -1.86 4.44
CA PRO A 265 -2.08 -1.56 5.70
C PRO A 265 -3.00 -2.67 6.23
N LEU A 266 -3.55 -3.55 5.37
CA LEU A 266 -4.29 -4.73 5.83
C LEU A 266 -3.38 -5.71 6.56
N VAL A 267 -2.16 -5.95 6.04
CA VAL A 267 -1.19 -6.84 6.66
C VAL A 267 -0.66 -6.25 7.97
N GLU A 268 -0.47 -4.94 8.01
CA GLU A 268 -0.14 -4.20 9.25
C GLU A 268 -1.23 -4.37 10.31
N ALA A 269 -2.51 -4.17 9.93
CA ALA A 269 -3.64 -4.37 10.84
C ALA A 269 -3.72 -5.82 11.35
N MET A 270 -3.45 -6.81 10.49
CA MET A 270 -3.35 -8.22 10.89
C MET A 270 -2.22 -8.45 11.89
N TYR A 271 -1.04 -7.86 11.66
CA TYR A 271 0.07 -7.94 12.61
C TYR A 271 -0.33 -7.46 14.00
N TYR A 272 -1.10 -6.37 14.09
CA TYR A 272 -1.58 -5.83 15.37
C TYR A 272 -2.84 -6.53 15.92
N ASN A 273 -3.33 -7.57 15.25
CA ASN A 273 -4.54 -8.32 15.62
C ASN A 273 -5.79 -7.43 15.74
N ILE A 274 -5.97 -6.51 14.80
CA ILE A 274 -7.12 -5.62 14.75
C ILE A 274 -8.23 -6.30 13.92
N PRO A 275 -9.50 -6.27 14.34
CA PRO A 275 -10.62 -6.59 13.47
C PRO A 275 -10.59 -5.76 12.18
N ILE A 276 -10.83 -6.39 11.03
CA ILE A 276 -10.77 -5.72 9.73
C ILE A 276 -12.10 -5.84 9.01
N ILE A 277 -12.63 -4.71 8.53
CA ILE A 277 -13.72 -4.66 7.54
C ILE A 277 -13.17 -4.00 6.30
N ALA A 278 -13.27 -4.66 5.14
CA ALA A 278 -12.73 -4.13 3.89
C ALA A 278 -13.69 -4.36 2.71
N TYR A 279 -13.69 -3.41 1.76
CA TYR A 279 -14.44 -3.53 0.52
C TYR A 279 -13.74 -4.46 -0.46
N ASN A 280 -14.51 -5.36 -1.08
CA ASN A 280 -14.00 -6.30 -2.09
C ASN A 280 -13.67 -5.59 -3.40
N SER A 281 -12.44 -5.16 -3.56
CA SER A 281 -11.94 -4.55 -4.79
C SER A 281 -10.49 -4.94 -5.06
N SER A 282 -10.13 -5.02 -6.34
CA SER A 282 -8.74 -5.21 -6.78
C SER A 282 -8.00 -6.33 -6.01
N ALA A 283 -6.85 -6.05 -5.38
CA ALA A 283 -6.08 -7.04 -4.61
C ALA A 283 -6.56 -7.21 -3.15
N ILE A 284 -7.58 -6.45 -2.69
CA ILE A 284 -8.01 -6.47 -1.28
C ILE A 284 -8.48 -7.86 -0.84
N ALA A 285 -9.34 -8.52 -1.64
CA ALA A 285 -9.84 -9.86 -1.30
C ALA A 285 -8.72 -10.89 -1.17
N GLU A 286 -7.72 -10.83 -2.05
CA GLU A 286 -6.56 -11.71 -2.02
C GLU A 286 -5.70 -11.48 -0.78
N THR A 287 -5.43 -10.22 -0.45
CA THR A 287 -4.61 -9.87 0.72
C THR A 287 -5.35 -10.17 2.01
N LEU A 288 -6.63 -9.78 2.11
CA LEU A 288 -7.43 -10.02 3.32
C LEU A 288 -7.63 -11.52 3.56
N GLY A 289 -7.98 -12.31 2.52
CA GLY A 289 -8.30 -13.73 2.69
C GLY A 289 -9.34 -13.96 3.78
N SER A 290 -9.01 -14.84 4.74
CA SER A 290 -9.84 -15.09 5.92
C SER A 290 -9.62 -14.11 7.09
N GLY A 291 -8.74 -13.12 6.93
CA GLY A 291 -8.27 -12.25 8.02
C GLY A 291 -9.23 -11.16 8.47
N GLY A 292 -10.42 -11.06 7.91
CA GLY A 292 -11.41 -10.05 8.27
C GLY A 292 -12.73 -10.23 7.55
N PHE A 293 -13.58 -9.21 7.62
CA PHE A 293 -14.88 -9.22 6.96
C PHE A 293 -14.80 -8.46 5.63
N LEU A 294 -15.12 -9.16 4.54
CA LEU A 294 -15.11 -8.61 3.19
C LEU A 294 -16.55 -8.21 2.80
N VAL A 295 -16.77 -6.95 2.47
CA VAL A 295 -18.06 -6.45 1.97
C VAL A 295 -18.02 -6.34 0.45
N ASN A 296 -19.03 -6.88 -0.23
CA ASN A 296 -19.12 -6.87 -1.69
C ASN A 296 -19.89 -5.66 -2.24
N GLU A 297 -20.64 -4.98 -1.41
CA GLU A 297 -21.43 -3.81 -1.77
C GLU A 297 -21.18 -2.67 -0.78
N LYS A 298 -21.18 -1.44 -1.27
CA LYS A 298 -21.02 -0.23 -0.43
C LYS A 298 -22.35 0.22 0.18
N ARG A 299 -23.04 -0.70 0.83
CA ARG A 299 -24.21 -0.39 1.66
C ARG A 299 -23.74 0.16 3.00
N PHE A 300 -23.66 1.48 3.09
CA PHE A 300 -23.12 2.16 4.27
C PHE A 300 -23.94 1.94 5.53
N ASP A 301 -25.28 1.77 5.39
CA ASP A 301 -26.20 1.36 6.44
C ASP A 301 -25.79 0.01 7.05
N TYR A 302 -25.61 -1.00 6.20
CA TYR A 302 -25.19 -2.34 6.61
C TYR A 302 -23.80 -2.35 7.25
N ILE A 303 -22.84 -1.63 6.65
CA ILE A 303 -21.48 -1.53 7.19
C ILE A 303 -21.50 -0.87 8.57
N SER A 304 -22.31 0.18 8.75
CA SER A 304 -22.46 0.87 10.03
C SER A 304 -23.08 -0.05 11.09
N GLU A 305 -24.08 -0.84 10.73
CA GLU A 305 -24.66 -1.84 11.63
C GLU A 305 -23.64 -2.91 12.03
N LEU A 306 -22.82 -3.40 11.09
CA LEU A 306 -21.76 -4.36 11.36
C LEU A 306 -20.70 -3.78 12.34
N ILE A 307 -20.31 -2.53 12.17
CA ILE A 307 -19.40 -1.82 13.08
C ILE A 307 -20.02 -1.70 14.48
N TYR A 308 -21.29 -1.34 14.56
CA TYR A 308 -22.00 -1.24 15.85
C TYR A 308 -22.13 -2.60 16.55
N LYS A 309 -22.41 -3.68 15.80
CA LYS A 309 -22.39 -5.05 16.34
C LYS A 309 -21.01 -5.43 16.86
N LEU A 310 -19.96 -5.07 16.15
CA LEU A 310 -18.58 -5.31 16.59
C LEU A 310 -18.26 -4.55 17.90
N TYR A 311 -18.69 -3.29 18.02
CA TYR A 311 -18.58 -2.53 19.26
C TYR A 311 -19.30 -3.19 20.44
N LYS A 312 -20.47 -3.79 20.23
CA LYS A 312 -21.29 -4.43 21.27
C LYS A 312 -20.86 -5.85 21.64
N SER A 313 -20.11 -6.55 20.77
CA SER A 313 -19.80 -7.97 20.94
C SER A 313 -18.31 -8.21 21.06
N LEU A 314 -17.82 -8.45 22.28
CA LEU A 314 -16.44 -8.89 22.52
C LEU A 314 -16.14 -10.22 21.82
N GLU A 315 -17.12 -11.15 21.81
CA GLU A 315 -16.99 -12.45 21.15
C GLU A 315 -16.72 -12.29 19.65
N LEU A 316 -17.49 -11.41 18.96
CA LEU A 316 -17.28 -11.13 17.55
C LEU A 316 -15.90 -10.49 17.30
N SER A 317 -15.51 -9.52 18.14
CA SER A 317 -14.20 -8.88 18.08
C SER A 317 -13.08 -9.91 18.21
N ASP A 318 -13.15 -10.79 19.21
CA ASP A 318 -12.11 -11.79 19.45
C ASP A 318 -12.04 -12.86 18.36
N LYS A 319 -13.18 -13.23 17.78
CA LYS A 319 -13.24 -14.12 16.61
C LYS A 319 -12.55 -13.47 15.41
N MET A 320 -12.80 -12.19 15.13
CA MET A 320 -12.17 -11.46 14.04
C MET A 320 -10.66 -11.29 14.27
N LYS A 321 -10.21 -11.01 15.49
CA LYS A 321 -8.80 -10.92 15.84
C LYS A 321 -8.06 -12.24 15.58
N LYS A 322 -8.64 -13.37 16.00
CA LYS A 322 -8.08 -14.71 15.74
C LYS A 322 -7.94 -15.02 14.26
N SER A 323 -8.95 -14.63 13.46
CA SER A 323 -8.90 -14.77 11.99
C SER A 323 -7.81 -13.90 11.38
N SER A 324 -7.67 -12.67 11.85
CA SER A 324 -6.63 -11.72 11.44
C SER A 324 -5.23 -12.27 11.74
N GLU A 325 -5.00 -12.76 12.95
CA GLU A 325 -3.72 -13.38 13.37
C GLU A 325 -3.36 -14.59 12.51
N LYS A 326 -4.33 -15.50 12.30
CA LYS A 326 -4.12 -16.66 11.44
C LYS A 326 -3.71 -16.25 10.01
N ARG A 327 -4.40 -15.27 9.44
CA ARG A 327 -4.09 -14.79 8.10
C ARG A 327 -2.72 -14.13 8.02
N PHE A 328 -2.33 -13.37 9.04
CA PHE A 328 -0.99 -12.80 9.14
C PHE A 328 0.09 -13.87 9.06
N VAL A 329 -0.06 -14.97 9.82
CA VAL A 329 0.88 -16.10 9.81
C VAL A 329 0.97 -16.72 8.41
N GLU A 330 -0.17 -16.92 7.72
CA GLU A 330 -0.20 -17.45 6.35
C GLU A 330 0.58 -16.56 5.37
N ILE A 331 0.35 -15.22 5.40
CA ILE A 331 1.06 -14.28 4.52
C ILE A 331 2.56 -14.26 4.83
N ASN A 332 2.91 -14.21 6.10
CA ASN A 332 4.30 -14.07 6.53
C ASN A 332 5.11 -15.38 6.41
N SER A 333 4.42 -16.53 6.22
CA SER A 333 5.09 -17.81 5.93
C SER A 333 5.72 -17.85 4.53
N THR A 334 5.30 -16.98 3.62
CA THR A 334 5.87 -16.85 2.28
C THR A 334 7.12 -16.00 2.34
N ASP A 335 8.30 -16.61 2.21
CA ASP A 335 9.56 -15.85 2.11
C ASP A 335 9.73 -15.28 0.69
N SER A 336 9.10 -14.12 0.47
CA SER A 336 9.16 -13.40 -0.81
C SER A 336 10.58 -13.01 -1.22
N PHE A 337 11.46 -12.76 -0.23
CA PHE A 337 12.86 -12.45 -0.53
C PHE A 337 13.62 -13.67 -1.03
N GLN A 338 13.44 -14.85 -0.43
CA GLN A 338 14.08 -16.09 -0.90
C GLN A 338 13.61 -16.45 -2.30
N LYS A 339 12.31 -16.25 -2.59
CA LYS A 339 11.79 -16.42 -3.95
C LYS A 339 12.45 -15.45 -4.94
N LEU A 340 12.59 -14.18 -4.58
CA LEU A 340 13.31 -13.20 -5.41
C LEU A 340 14.76 -13.61 -5.61
N LEU A 341 15.45 -14.02 -4.54
CA LEU A 341 16.86 -14.42 -4.57
C LEU A 341 17.08 -15.64 -5.49
N SER A 342 16.18 -16.63 -5.45
CA SER A 342 16.25 -17.81 -6.33
C SER A 342 16.07 -17.46 -7.82
N LEU A 343 15.33 -16.43 -8.15
CA LEU A 343 15.15 -15.94 -9.52
C LEU A 343 16.34 -15.11 -10.02
N ILE A 344 17.10 -14.52 -9.08
CA ILE A 344 18.28 -13.71 -9.41
C ILE A 344 19.50 -14.61 -9.67
N ASN A 345 19.68 -15.70 -8.95
CA ASN A 345 20.75 -16.65 -9.11
C ASN A 345 20.52 -17.56 -10.32
#